data_a6bad3173e9bd35a703e0090de4e2378
#
_entry.id   a6bad3173e9bd35a703e0090de4e2378
#
_cell.length_a   1.000
_cell.length_b   1.000
_cell.length_c   1.000
_cell.angle_alpha   90.00
_cell.angle_beta   90.00
_cell.angle_gamma   90.00
#
_symmetry.space_group_name_H-M   'P 1'
#
loop_
_entity.id
_entity.type
_entity.pdbx_description
1 polymer ?
#
loop_
_entity_poly.entity_id
_entity_poly.type
_entity_poly.pdbx_seq_one_letter_code
_entity_poly.pdbx_strand_id
1 'polypeptide(L)'
;MNFQTAIRSGFQNYTNFKGRASRAEYWWWALFTVILSILLSSIDDSFGNLGSLVTLLPSIAVAIRRVHDVDRAGWFILVPFYNLYLVLRRGDAGENRFGPPPPPSI
;
A
#
# COMPACT_ATOMS: atom_id res chain seq x y z
N MET A 1 11.97 3.64 -5.14
CA MET A 1 11.76 3.10 -3.78
C MET A 1 12.11 1.62 -3.78
N ASN A 2 12.84 1.16 -2.78
CA ASN A 2 13.21 -0.24 -2.66
C ASN A 2 12.38 -0.91 -1.56
N PHE A 3 12.61 -2.21 -1.34
CA PHE A 3 11.87 -2.99 -0.36
C PHE A 3 11.95 -2.39 1.05
N GLN A 4 13.16 -2.06 1.50
CA GLN A 4 13.37 -1.52 2.85
C GLN A 4 12.69 -0.18 3.06
N THR A 5 12.83 0.74 2.10
CA THR A 5 12.21 2.07 2.22
C THR A 5 10.70 1.98 2.12
N ALA A 6 10.15 1.03 1.36
CA ALA A 6 8.71 0.82 1.27
C ALA A 6 8.14 0.34 2.61
N ILE A 7 8.83 -0.59 3.28
CA ILE A 7 8.42 -1.07 4.61
C ILE A 7 8.44 0.08 5.60
N ARG A 8 9.51 0.88 5.61
CA ARG A 8 9.63 2.04 6.50
C ARG A 8 8.51 3.04 6.25
N SER A 9 8.24 3.36 4.99
CA SER A 9 7.16 4.28 4.61
C SER A 9 5.80 3.76 5.06
N GLY A 10 5.56 2.46 4.93
CA GLY A 10 4.31 1.84 5.37
C GLY A 10 4.06 2.05 6.86
N PHE A 11 5.08 1.83 7.69
CA PHE A 11 4.94 2.04 9.12
C PHE A 11 4.92 3.52 9.50
N GLN A 12 5.68 4.37 8.83
CA GLN A 12 5.65 5.82 9.09
C GLN A 12 4.31 6.45 8.74
N ASN A 13 3.62 5.89 7.74
CA ASN A 13 2.31 6.37 7.30
C ASN A 13 1.18 5.46 7.78
N TYR A 14 1.32 4.87 8.95
CA TYR A 14 0.45 3.84 9.50
C TYR A 14 -1.04 4.19 9.41
N THR A 15 -1.38 5.45 9.67
CA THR A 15 -2.75 5.96 9.60
C THR A 15 -2.89 7.12 8.63
N ASN A 16 -1.93 7.30 7.73
CA ASN A 16 -1.98 8.39 6.77
C ASN A 16 -2.79 7.97 5.54
N PHE A 17 -4.01 8.47 5.44
CA PHE A 17 -4.92 8.22 4.33
C PHE A 17 -4.93 9.34 3.30
N LYS A 18 -4.04 10.33 3.45
CA LYS A 18 -3.90 11.47 2.55
C LYS A 18 -2.65 11.31 1.70
N GLY A 19 -2.62 12.00 0.56
CA GLY A 19 -1.46 11.95 -0.31
C GLY A 19 -1.51 10.77 -1.28
N ARG A 20 -0.36 10.45 -1.84
CA ARG A 20 -0.24 9.48 -2.93
C ARG A 20 0.85 8.47 -2.62
N ALA A 21 0.68 7.24 -3.08
CA ALA A 21 1.70 6.20 -3.02
C ALA A 21 2.01 5.69 -4.42
N SER A 22 3.30 5.43 -4.69
CA SER A 22 3.74 4.89 -5.98
C SER A 22 3.39 3.40 -6.09
N ARG A 23 3.45 2.87 -7.33
CA ARG A 23 3.31 1.43 -7.55
C ARG A 23 4.36 0.64 -6.78
N ALA A 24 5.60 1.12 -6.74
CA ALA A 24 6.67 0.44 -6.03
C ALA A 24 6.40 0.39 -4.53
N GLU A 25 5.94 1.48 -3.92
CA GLU A 25 5.58 1.48 -2.50
C GLU A 25 4.49 0.46 -2.18
N TYR A 26 3.42 0.45 -2.98
CA TYR A 26 2.30 -0.48 -2.78
C TYR A 26 2.74 -1.94 -2.92
N TRP A 27 3.44 -2.27 -4.01
CA TRP A 27 3.78 -3.66 -4.31
C TRP A 27 4.91 -4.20 -3.43
N TRP A 28 5.89 -3.40 -3.05
CA TRP A 28 6.88 -3.81 -2.06
C TRP A 28 6.25 -4.06 -0.70
N TRP A 29 5.31 -3.20 -0.30
CA TRP A 29 4.55 -3.41 0.93
C TRP A 29 3.72 -4.69 0.88
N ALA A 30 3.03 -4.94 -0.24
CA ALA A 30 2.26 -6.16 -0.43
C ALA A 30 3.15 -7.41 -0.31
N LEU A 31 4.33 -7.38 -0.92
CA LEU A 31 5.30 -8.47 -0.80
C LEU A 31 5.73 -8.67 0.66
N PHE A 32 6.02 -7.58 1.37
CA PHE A 32 6.37 -7.65 2.79
C PHE A 32 5.28 -8.32 3.62
N THR A 33 4.02 -7.94 3.43
CA THR A 33 2.92 -8.52 4.20
C THR A 33 2.74 -10.00 3.92
N VAL A 34 2.92 -10.44 2.67
CA VAL A 34 2.85 -11.85 2.31
C VAL A 34 3.99 -12.64 2.97
N ILE A 35 5.22 -12.15 2.89
CA ILE A 35 6.37 -12.81 3.50
C ILE A 35 6.20 -12.89 5.01
N LEU A 36 5.80 -11.79 5.65
CA LEU A 36 5.57 -11.74 7.10
C LEU A 36 4.49 -12.75 7.51
N SER A 37 3.40 -12.81 6.77
CA SER A 37 2.30 -13.74 7.05
C SER A 37 2.77 -15.20 6.96
N ILE A 38 3.53 -15.55 5.94
CA ILE A 38 4.07 -16.91 5.76
C ILE A 38 5.00 -17.27 6.91
N LEU A 39 5.93 -16.37 7.26
CA LEU A 39 6.90 -16.64 8.32
C LEU A 39 6.23 -16.80 9.68
N LEU A 40 5.30 -15.94 10.03
CA LEU A 40 4.61 -16.00 11.32
C LEU A 40 3.69 -17.22 11.40
N SER A 41 2.97 -17.51 10.32
CA SER A 41 2.06 -18.67 10.28
C SER A 41 2.81 -20.00 10.33
N SER A 42 4.07 -20.02 9.89
CA SER A 42 4.89 -21.24 9.98
C SER A 42 5.26 -21.58 11.42
N ILE A 43 5.24 -20.59 12.33
CA ILE A 43 5.47 -20.81 13.76
C ILE A 43 4.17 -21.25 14.44
N ASP A 44 3.11 -20.48 14.21
CA ASP A 44 1.77 -20.75 14.75
C ASP A 44 0.76 -19.89 14.01
N ASP A 45 -0.44 -20.43 13.76
CA ASP A 45 -1.51 -19.69 13.07
C ASP A 45 -1.88 -18.41 13.81
N SER A 46 -1.81 -18.41 15.13
CA SER A 46 -2.09 -17.22 15.95
C SER A 46 -1.12 -16.08 15.63
N PHE A 47 0.15 -16.38 15.41
CA PHE A 47 1.13 -15.35 15.01
C PHE A 47 0.85 -14.77 13.63
N GLY A 48 0.43 -15.60 12.67
CA GLY A 48 0.01 -15.13 11.36
C GLY A 48 -1.19 -14.20 11.45
N ASN A 49 -2.18 -14.54 12.26
CA ASN A 49 -3.35 -13.71 12.49
C ASN A 49 -3.00 -12.38 13.15
N LEU A 50 -2.11 -12.41 14.15
CA LEU A 50 -1.64 -11.18 14.79
C LEU A 50 -0.89 -10.28 13.83
N GLY A 51 -0.01 -10.84 13.01
CA GLY A 51 0.71 -10.08 11.97
C GLY A 51 -0.23 -9.42 10.99
N SER A 52 -1.29 -10.13 10.57
CA SER A 52 -2.31 -9.58 9.68
C SER A 52 -3.06 -8.41 10.33
N LEU A 53 -3.38 -8.51 11.61
CA LEU A 53 -4.02 -7.42 12.33
C LEU A 53 -3.12 -6.19 12.44
N VAL A 54 -1.84 -6.40 12.76
CA VAL A 54 -0.87 -5.30 12.90
C VAL A 54 -0.67 -4.57 11.58
N THR A 55 -0.66 -5.29 10.45
CA THR A 55 -0.43 -4.69 9.13
C THR A 55 -1.71 -4.25 8.44
N LEU A 56 -2.89 -4.53 9.00
CA LEU A 56 -4.16 -4.21 8.36
C LEU A 56 -4.31 -2.72 8.07
N LEU A 57 -4.13 -1.89 9.10
CA LEU A 57 -4.32 -0.45 8.97
C LEU A 57 -3.31 0.21 8.02
N PRO A 58 -2.00 -0.06 8.12
CA PRO A 58 -1.06 0.49 7.15
C PRO A 58 -1.28 -0.06 5.74
N SER A 59 -1.78 -1.28 5.59
CA SER A 59 -2.12 -1.83 4.27
C SER A 59 -3.29 -1.08 3.64
N ILE A 60 -4.31 -0.76 4.42
CA ILE A 60 -5.43 0.06 3.95
C ILE A 60 -4.92 1.47 3.59
N ALA A 61 -4.06 2.05 4.42
CA ALA A 61 -3.53 3.39 4.17
C ALA A 61 -2.74 3.46 2.87
N VAL A 62 -1.85 2.49 2.61
CA VAL A 62 -1.07 2.49 1.36
C VAL A 62 -1.96 2.21 0.15
N ALA A 63 -2.99 1.37 0.28
CA ALA A 63 -3.92 1.10 -0.79
C ALA A 63 -4.73 2.36 -1.16
N ILE A 64 -5.20 3.09 -0.17
CA ILE A 64 -5.93 4.34 -0.39
C ILE A 64 -5.01 5.37 -1.06
N ARG A 65 -3.78 5.54 -0.56
CA ARG A 65 -2.82 6.46 -1.16
C ARG A 65 -2.44 6.03 -2.58
N ARG A 66 -2.41 4.73 -2.85
CA ARG A 66 -2.13 4.22 -4.20
C ARG A 66 -3.25 4.57 -5.17
N VAL A 67 -4.51 4.46 -4.73
CA VAL A 67 -5.66 4.87 -5.54
C VAL A 67 -5.66 6.38 -5.78
N HIS A 68 -5.24 7.17 -4.79
CA HIS A 68 -5.06 8.61 -4.96
C HIS A 68 -4.02 8.94 -6.04
N ASP A 69 -3.00 8.10 -6.19
CA ASP A 69 -1.94 8.33 -7.18
C ASP A 69 -2.48 8.30 -8.63
N VAL A 70 -3.60 7.62 -8.86
CA VAL A 70 -4.30 7.60 -10.14
C VAL A 70 -5.54 8.51 -10.13
N ASP A 71 -5.59 9.47 -9.23
CA ASP A 71 -6.63 10.50 -9.10
C ASP A 71 -8.03 9.91 -8.88
N ARG A 72 -8.12 8.90 -8.01
CA ARG A 72 -9.40 8.31 -7.62
C ARG A 72 -9.56 8.40 -6.10
N ALA A 73 -10.81 8.55 -5.64
CA ALA A 73 -11.11 8.58 -4.21
C ALA A 73 -10.84 7.23 -3.57
N GLY A 74 -10.48 7.24 -2.29
CA GLY A 74 -10.06 6.02 -1.57
C GLY A 74 -11.11 4.92 -1.54
N TRP A 75 -12.40 5.26 -1.56
CA TRP A 75 -13.47 4.26 -1.52
C TRP A 75 -13.47 3.33 -2.74
N PHE A 76 -12.79 3.69 -3.84
CA PHE A 76 -12.65 2.82 -5.01
C PHE A 76 -11.93 1.51 -4.68
N ILE A 77 -11.21 1.42 -3.57
CA ILE A 77 -10.59 0.14 -3.16
C ILE A 77 -11.64 -0.95 -2.89
N LEU A 78 -12.88 -0.56 -2.64
CA LEU A 78 -13.98 -1.49 -2.39
C LEU A 78 -14.63 -2.02 -3.66
N VAL A 79 -14.24 -1.53 -4.83
CA VAL A 79 -14.79 -1.99 -6.13
C VAL A 79 -13.92 -3.13 -6.64
N PRO A 80 -14.41 -4.39 -6.61
CA PRO A 80 -13.61 -5.53 -7.04
C PRO A 80 -13.23 -5.44 -8.52
N PHE A 81 -12.10 -5.99 -8.88
CA PHE A 81 -11.47 -5.94 -10.20
C PHE A 81 -11.04 -4.55 -10.63
N TYR A 82 -11.87 -3.52 -10.44
CA TYR A 82 -11.48 -2.16 -10.73
C TYR A 82 -10.38 -1.69 -9.78
N ASN A 83 -10.43 -2.08 -8.50
CA ASN A 83 -9.37 -1.75 -7.54
C ASN A 83 -8.03 -2.37 -7.98
N LEU A 84 -8.03 -3.58 -8.51
CA LEU A 84 -6.82 -4.21 -9.02
C LEU A 84 -6.26 -3.43 -10.21
N TYR A 85 -7.12 -3.01 -11.12
CA TYR A 85 -6.72 -2.16 -12.26
C TYR A 85 -6.07 -0.86 -11.77
N LEU A 86 -6.67 -0.21 -10.77
CA LEU A 86 -6.17 1.08 -10.25
C LEU A 86 -4.79 0.93 -9.60
N VAL A 87 -4.56 -0.14 -8.83
CA VAL A 87 -3.25 -0.32 -8.17
C VAL A 87 -2.15 -0.76 -9.13
N LEU A 88 -2.51 -1.32 -10.29
CA LEU A 88 -1.56 -1.72 -11.34
C LEU A 88 -1.26 -0.58 -12.29
N ARG A 89 -2.17 0.37 -12.43
CA ARG A 89 -2.05 1.48 -13.37
C ARG A 89 -0.91 2.41 -12.96
N ARG A 90 -0.24 3.00 -13.95
CA ARG A 90 0.74 4.05 -13.70
C ARG A 90 0.06 5.26 -13.07
N GLY A 91 0.67 5.83 -12.02
CA GLY A 91 0.15 7.02 -11.39
C GLY A 91 0.27 8.25 -12.26
N ASP A 92 -0.46 9.31 -11.89
CA ASP A 92 -0.40 10.58 -12.61
C ASP A 92 0.99 11.20 -12.48
N ALA A 93 1.52 11.72 -13.59
CA ALA A 93 2.87 12.26 -13.64
C ALA A 93 3.00 13.58 -12.86
N GLY A 94 1.92 14.38 -12.85
CA GLY A 94 1.92 15.68 -12.18
C GLY A 94 1.05 15.70 -10.94
N GLU A 95 0.84 16.90 -10.41
CA GLU A 95 -0.06 17.11 -9.28
C GLU A 95 -1.50 16.76 -9.67
N ASN A 96 -2.22 16.12 -8.77
CA ASN A 96 -3.64 15.84 -8.93
C ASN A 96 -4.40 16.27 -7.69
N ARG A 97 -5.68 15.90 -7.56
CA ARG A 97 -6.52 16.30 -6.42
C ARG A 97 -5.93 15.91 -5.06
N PHE A 98 -5.04 14.95 -5.02
CA PHE A 98 -4.48 14.39 -3.78
C PHE A 98 -3.05 14.85 -3.51
N GLY A 99 -2.55 15.81 -4.29
CA GLY A 99 -1.27 16.44 -4.06
C GLY A 99 -0.23 16.15 -5.12
N PRO A 100 1.03 16.49 -4.83
CA PRO A 100 2.13 16.25 -5.76
C PRO A 100 2.42 14.76 -5.90
N PRO A 101 3.09 14.35 -7.01
CA PRO A 101 3.43 12.95 -7.21
C PRO A 101 4.38 12.47 -6.11
N PRO A 102 4.34 11.15 -5.77
CA PRO A 102 5.31 10.60 -4.85
C PRO A 102 6.71 10.61 -5.46
N PRO A 103 7.77 10.43 -4.64
CA PRO A 103 9.13 10.33 -5.16
C PRO A 103 9.22 9.26 -6.25
N PRO A 104 10.14 9.43 -7.23
CA PRO A 104 10.31 8.42 -8.27
C PRO A 104 10.55 7.04 -7.67
N SER A 105 9.86 6.05 -8.21
CA SER A 105 10.03 4.67 -7.79
C SER A 105 10.84 3.91 -8.82
N ILE A 106 11.55 2.93 -8.34
CA ILE A 106 12.41 2.10 -9.16
C ILE A 106 11.62 0.92 -9.68
#